data_b8fb7457305d231a070ed02e75454b64
#
_entry.id   b8fb7457305d231a070ed02e75454b64
#
_cell.length_a   1.000
_cell.length_b   1.000
_cell.length_c   1.000
_cell.angle_alpha   90.00
_cell.angle_beta   90.00
_cell.angle_gamma   90.00
#
_symmetry.space_group_name_H-M   'P 1'
#
loop_
_entity.id
_entity.type
_entity.pdbx_description
1 polymer ?
#
loop_
_entity_poly.entity_id
_entity_poly.type
_entity_poly.pdbx_seq_one_letter_code
_entity_poly.pdbx_strand_id
1 'polypeptide(L)'
;RMGKFLEGKAYYKGKEIKYNQVVVTAEFPGGLTAMMKYLRGNVRYPSYAKRKGIQGKVFTKFIVDKDGSLTELATIKGVSKELDDEAIRVIKSMPRWLPGTMRGIPVKSQFVLPIYFNLGR
;
A
#
# COMPACT_ATOMS: atom_id res chain seq x y z
N ARG A 1 4.54 15.33 -9.78
CA ARG A 1 4.00 14.79 -8.81
C ARG A 1 4.40 15.16 -7.47
N MET A 2 5.43 15.67 -7.30
CA MET A 2 5.80 16.12 -6.07
C MET A 2 5.19 17.36 -5.69
N GLY A 3 4.38 17.95 -6.50
CA GLY A 3 3.85 19.25 -6.24
C GLY A 3 3.10 19.41 -4.97
N LYS A 4 2.43 18.37 -4.55
CA LYS A 4 1.62 18.55 -3.38
C LYS A 4 2.40 18.67 -2.12
N PHE A 5 3.66 18.41 -2.14
CA PHE A 5 4.41 18.62 -0.94
C PHE A 5 4.85 20.04 -0.85
N LEU A 6 4.65 20.82 -1.87
CA LEU A 6 5.23 22.10 -1.94
C LEU A 6 4.44 23.13 -1.22
N GLU A 7 3.24 22.78 -0.85
CA GLU A 7 2.42 23.75 -0.28
C GLU A 7 2.49 23.88 1.18
N GLY A 8 3.03 22.98 1.84
CA GLY A 8 3.05 23.05 3.27
C GLY A 8 4.43 23.22 3.79
N LYS A 9 4.55 23.21 5.09
CA LYS A 9 5.82 23.17 5.74
C LYS A 9 6.03 21.79 6.30
N ALA A 10 7.27 21.35 6.28
CA ALA A 10 7.61 20.07 6.84
C ALA A 10 8.73 20.25 7.83
N TYR A 11 8.89 19.29 8.74
CA TYR A 11 9.90 19.40 9.76
C TYR A 11 10.66 18.10 9.88
N TYR A 12 11.94 18.22 10.19
CA TYR A 12 12.78 17.06 10.38
C TYR A 12 13.64 17.38 11.60
N LYS A 13 13.52 16.54 12.63
CA LYS A 13 14.21 16.78 13.89
C LYS A 13 13.86 18.14 14.45
N GLY A 14 12.60 18.52 14.34
CA GLY A 14 12.15 19.76 14.93
C GLY A 14 12.45 21.02 14.15
N LYS A 15 13.06 20.89 12.99
CA LYS A 15 13.36 22.05 12.18
C LYS A 15 12.53 22.04 10.91
N GLU A 16 12.13 23.22 10.50
CA GLU A 16 11.41 23.35 9.25
C GLU A 16 12.34 22.98 8.12
N ILE A 17 11.89 22.12 7.20
CA ILE A 17 12.70 21.71 6.07
C ILE A 17 12.27 22.42 4.83
N LYS A 18 13.25 22.65 3.97
CA LYS A 18 12.98 23.29 2.71
C LYS A 18 12.23 22.35 1.81
N TYR A 19 11.57 22.99 0.86
CA TYR A 19 10.79 22.27 -0.10
C TYR A 19 11.49 21.06 -0.69
N ASN A 20 12.73 21.19 -1.07
CA ASN A 20 13.45 20.10 -1.70
C ASN A 20 13.90 19.03 -0.72
N GLN A 21 13.53 19.14 0.53
CA GLN A 21 13.90 18.15 1.54
C GLN A 21 12.68 17.46 2.11
N VAL A 22 11.52 17.74 1.52
CA VAL A 22 10.27 17.19 2.02
C VAL A 22 10.21 15.70 1.75
N VAL A 23 9.54 14.96 2.63
CA VAL A 23 9.38 13.52 2.49
C VAL A 23 8.57 13.21 1.24
N VAL A 24 9.05 12.25 0.47
CA VAL A 24 8.32 11.70 -0.67
C VAL A 24 7.77 10.37 -0.23
N THR A 25 6.48 10.13 -0.43
CA THR A 25 5.87 8.90 0.04
C THR A 25 6.25 7.72 -0.84
N ALA A 26 6.22 6.52 -0.24
CA ALA A 26 6.46 5.30 -0.99
C ALA A 26 5.32 5.10 -1.98
N GLU A 27 5.61 4.45 -3.10
CA GLU A 27 4.55 4.17 -4.06
C GLU A 27 4.86 2.91 -4.86
N PHE A 28 3.79 2.28 -5.34
CA PHE A 28 3.89 1.13 -6.21
C PHE A 28 4.54 1.58 -7.52
N PRO A 29 5.36 0.74 -8.16
CA PRO A 29 5.97 1.13 -9.43
C PRO A 29 4.89 1.50 -10.45
N GLY A 30 4.97 2.73 -10.96
CA GLY A 30 3.96 3.23 -11.88
C GLY A 30 2.82 3.96 -11.20
N GLY A 31 2.82 4.01 -9.86
CA GLY A 31 1.84 4.79 -9.13
C GLY A 31 0.53 4.08 -8.86
N LEU A 32 -0.45 4.83 -8.41
CA LEU A 32 -1.73 4.28 -7.99
C LEU A 32 -2.45 3.55 -9.13
N THR A 33 -2.44 4.11 -10.31
CA THR A 33 -3.11 3.47 -11.45
C THR A 33 -2.52 2.10 -11.75
N ALA A 34 -1.19 2.01 -11.71
CA ALA A 34 -0.53 0.72 -11.96
C ALA A 34 -0.85 -0.27 -10.86
N MET A 35 -0.92 0.20 -9.61
CA MET A 35 -1.26 -0.66 -8.49
C MET A 35 -2.68 -1.21 -8.64
N MET A 36 -3.63 -0.37 -9.00
CA MET A 36 -5.00 -0.81 -9.18
C MET A 36 -5.10 -1.84 -10.28
N LYS A 37 -4.35 -1.65 -11.36
CA LYS A 37 -4.34 -2.60 -12.45
C LYS A 37 -3.74 -3.93 -12.00
N TYR A 38 -2.67 -3.87 -11.22
CA TYR A 38 -2.04 -5.08 -10.70
C TYR A 38 -3.01 -5.86 -9.83
N LEU A 39 -3.72 -5.16 -8.96
CA LEU A 39 -4.69 -5.82 -8.07
C LEU A 39 -5.80 -6.46 -8.87
N ARG A 40 -6.35 -5.77 -9.87
CA ARG A 40 -7.42 -6.33 -10.69
C ARG A 40 -6.97 -7.59 -11.40
N GLY A 41 -5.71 -7.65 -11.81
CA GLY A 41 -5.22 -8.80 -12.53
C GLY A 41 -4.75 -9.94 -11.67
N ASN A 42 -4.50 -9.70 -10.39
CA ASN A 42 -3.89 -10.72 -9.53
C ASN A 42 -4.71 -11.16 -8.34
N VAL A 43 -5.67 -10.37 -7.91
CA VAL A 43 -6.53 -10.77 -6.79
C VAL A 43 -7.48 -11.86 -7.28
N ARG A 44 -7.54 -12.96 -6.55
CA ARG A 44 -8.42 -14.06 -6.89
C ARG A 44 -9.48 -14.19 -5.83
N TYR A 45 -10.71 -14.29 -6.25
CA TYR A 45 -11.80 -14.41 -5.30
C TYR A 45 -11.80 -15.85 -4.79
N PRO A 46 -11.64 -16.08 -3.48
CA PRO A 46 -11.64 -17.46 -2.97
C PRO A 46 -12.96 -18.14 -3.23
N SER A 47 -12.91 -19.39 -3.70
CA SER A 47 -14.11 -20.12 -4.06
C SER A 47 -15.13 -20.20 -2.95
N TYR A 48 -14.67 -20.46 -1.74
CA TYR A 48 -15.58 -20.58 -0.60
C TYR A 48 -16.32 -19.25 -0.36
N ALA A 49 -15.59 -18.15 -0.37
CA ALA A 49 -16.19 -16.85 -0.14
C ALA A 49 -17.17 -16.49 -1.25
N LYS A 50 -16.83 -16.87 -2.48
CA LYS A 50 -17.69 -16.59 -3.61
C LYS A 50 -19.00 -17.35 -3.49
N ARG A 51 -18.93 -18.63 -3.14
CA ARG A 51 -20.14 -19.44 -2.97
C ARG A 51 -21.02 -18.92 -1.84
N LYS A 52 -20.42 -18.39 -0.78
CA LYS A 52 -21.15 -17.90 0.37
C LYS A 52 -21.57 -16.45 0.22
N GLY A 53 -21.20 -15.79 -0.86
CA GLY A 53 -21.54 -14.40 -1.06
C GLY A 53 -20.82 -13.43 -0.13
N ILE A 54 -19.65 -13.83 0.38
CA ILE A 54 -18.90 -13.00 1.31
C ILE A 54 -18.11 -11.95 0.53
N GLN A 55 -18.31 -10.69 0.86
CA GLN A 55 -17.58 -9.60 0.20
C GLN A 55 -17.32 -8.49 1.21
N GLY A 56 -16.45 -7.58 0.84
CA GLY A 56 -16.09 -6.48 1.74
C GLY A 56 -14.69 -5.98 1.47
N LYS A 57 -14.20 -5.16 2.37
CA LYS A 57 -12.85 -4.60 2.28
C LYS A 57 -11.98 -5.19 3.37
N VAL A 58 -10.80 -5.65 2.98
CA VAL A 58 -9.81 -6.12 3.93
C VAL A 58 -8.76 -5.02 4.04
N PHE A 59 -8.64 -4.44 5.23
CA PHE A 59 -7.64 -3.39 5.44
C PHE A 59 -6.34 -4.02 5.89
N THR A 60 -5.29 -3.79 5.13
CA THR A 60 -3.98 -4.33 5.43
C THR A 60 -3.00 -3.20 5.67
N LYS A 61 -1.90 -3.54 6.34
CA LYS A 61 -0.81 -2.58 6.48
C LYS A 61 0.49 -3.32 6.28
N PHE A 62 1.50 -2.59 5.87
CA PHE A 62 2.83 -3.16 5.70
C PHE A 62 3.83 -2.02 5.72
N ILE A 63 5.09 -2.40 5.84
CA ILE A 63 6.19 -1.46 5.80
C ILE A 63 6.84 -1.57 4.43
N VAL A 64 7.07 -0.43 3.79
CA VAL A 64 7.89 -0.37 2.59
C VAL A 64 9.29 -0.04 3.09
N ASP A 65 10.18 -1.01 2.99
CA ASP A 65 11.54 -0.84 3.50
C ASP A 65 12.36 0.04 2.58
N LYS A 66 13.55 0.36 3.02
CA LYS A 66 14.43 1.25 2.26
C LYS A 66 14.76 0.74 0.87
N ASP A 67 14.76 -0.56 0.69
CA ASP A 67 15.04 -1.14 -0.63
C ASP A 67 13.77 -1.43 -1.42
N GLY A 68 12.61 -0.99 -0.91
CA GLY A 68 11.35 -1.20 -1.59
C GLY A 68 10.65 -2.50 -1.25
N SER A 69 11.28 -3.38 -0.47
CA SER A 69 10.64 -4.63 -0.11
C SER A 69 9.53 -4.37 0.88
N LEU A 70 8.52 -5.24 0.86
CA LEU A 70 7.37 -5.11 1.74
C LEU A 70 7.55 -6.06 2.92
N THR A 71 7.44 -5.53 4.12
CA THR A 71 7.66 -6.30 5.34
C THR A 71 6.54 -6.02 6.33
N GLU A 72 6.48 -6.85 7.36
CA GLU A 72 5.52 -6.67 8.46
C GLU A 72 4.08 -6.54 7.96
N LEU A 73 3.71 -7.42 7.03
CA LEU A 73 2.35 -7.47 6.54
C LEU A 73 1.40 -7.93 7.62
N ALA A 74 0.29 -7.23 7.76
CA ALA A 74 -0.71 -7.60 8.75
C ALA A 74 -2.08 -7.12 8.29
N THR A 75 -3.12 -7.80 8.77
CA THR A 75 -4.49 -7.36 8.54
C THR A 75 -4.90 -6.48 9.71
N ILE A 76 -5.37 -5.28 9.41
CA ILE A 76 -5.87 -4.38 10.43
C ILE A 76 -7.32 -4.69 10.73
N LYS A 77 -8.10 -4.87 9.67
CA LYS A 77 -9.51 -5.18 9.81
C LYS A 77 -9.89 -6.14 8.71
N GLY A 78 -10.32 -7.32 9.08
CA GLY A 78 -10.63 -8.36 8.11
C GLY A 78 -12.10 -8.52 7.88
N VAL A 79 -12.42 -9.44 6.98
CA VAL A 79 -13.80 -9.80 6.65
C VAL A 79 -14.02 -11.27 6.95
N SER A 80 -13.17 -12.12 6.41
CA SER A 80 -13.21 -13.55 6.65
C SER A 80 -11.81 -14.08 6.46
N LYS A 81 -11.57 -15.29 6.97
CA LYS A 81 -10.25 -15.86 6.85
C LYS A 81 -9.83 -15.98 5.39
N GLU A 82 -10.76 -16.42 4.53
CA GLU A 82 -10.42 -16.62 3.13
C GLU A 82 -10.08 -15.33 2.42
N LEU A 83 -10.86 -14.27 2.64
CA LEU A 83 -10.58 -12.99 2.01
C LEU A 83 -9.32 -12.36 2.59
N ASP A 84 -9.13 -12.50 3.89
CA ASP A 84 -7.95 -11.93 4.54
C ASP A 84 -6.69 -12.60 4.03
N ASP A 85 -6.71 -13.94 3.91
CA ASP A 85 -5.55 -14.66 3.40
C ASP A 85 -5.22 -14.27 1.97
N GLU A 86 -6.24 -14.09 1.16
CA GLU A 86 -6.01 -13.70 -0.22
C GLU A 86 -5.43 -12.29 -0.32
N ALA A 87 -5.90 -11.38 0.53
CA ALA A 87 -5.38 -10.02 0.54
C ALA A 87 -3.88 -10.04 0.86
N ILE A 88 -3.49 -10.82 1.84
CA ILE A 88 -2.07 -10.93 2.20
C ILE A 88 -1.29 -11.58 1.06
N ARG A 89 -1.85 -12.63 0.45
CA ARG A 89 -1.17 -13.33 -0.63
C ARG A 89 -0.85 -12.37 -1.80
N VAL A 90 -1.83 -11.58 -2.19
CA VAL A 90 -1.63 -10.73 -3.36
C VAL A 90 -0.61 -9.62 -3.06
N ILE A 91 -0.59 -9.11 -1.83
CA ILE A 91 0.38 -8.10 -1.48
C ILE A 91 1.79 -8.69 -1.48
N LYS A 92 1.93 -9.92 -0.98
CA LYS A 92 3.22 -10.58 -0.98
C LYS A 92 3.75 -10.82 -2.39
N SER A 93 2.86 -10.90 -3.37
CA SER A 93 3.28 -11.14 -4.74
C SER A 93 3.69 -9.88 -5.47
N MET A 94 3.50 -8.72 -4.87
CA MET A 94 3.82 -7.46 -5.52
C MET A 94 5.32 -7.28 -5.74
N PRO A 95 5.71 -6.56 -6.80
CA PRO A 95 7.10 -6.23 -6.98
C PRO A 95 7.55 -5.24 -5.92
N ARG A 96 8.84 -4.98 -5.85
CA ARG A 96 9.33 -3.98 -4.92
C ARG A 96 8.72 -2.64 -5.23
N TRP A 97 8.44 -1.89 -4.19
CA TRP A 97 7.90 -0.55 -4.33
C TRP A 97 9.05 0.44 -4.43
N LEU A 98 8.71 1.66 -4.81
CA LEU A 98 9.65 2.76 -4.71
C LEU A 98 9.57 3.23 -3.27
N PRO A 99 10.67 3.19 -2.53
CA PRO A 99 10.60 3.54 -1.10
C PRO A 99 10.36 5.02 -0.91
N GLY A 100 9.79 5.35 0.23
CA GLY A 100 9.68 6.75 0.60
C GLY A 100 11.06 7.32 0.82
N THR A 101 11.20 8.62 0.64
CA THR A 101 12.48 9.27 0.85
C THR A 101 12.31 10.52 1.68
N MET A 102 13.36 10.84 2.41
CA MET A 102 13.42 12.08 3.13
C MET A 102 14.75 12.71 2.75
N ARG A 103 14.69 13.92 2.19
CA ARG A 103 15.90 14.60 1.74
C ARG A 103 16.67 13.73 0.73
N GLY A 104 15.93 12.98 -0.08
CA GLY A 104 16.52 12.11 -1.08
C GLY A 104 17.02 10.79 -0.55
N ILE A 105 16.92 10.55 0.75
CA ILE A 105 17.43 9.33 1.36
C ILE A 105 16.28 8.37 1.60
N PRO A 106 16.38 7.11 1.14
CA PRO A 106 15.30 6.15 1.37
C PRO A 106 15.05 5.91 2.84
N VAL A 107 13.78 5.83 3.20
CA VAL A 107 13.37 5.57 4.58
C VAL A 107 12.28 4.52 4.60
N LYS A 108 12.11 3.89 5.75
CA LYS A 108 11.00 2.97 5.95
C LYS A 108 9.73 3.78 6.07
N SER A 109 8.65 3.28 5.52
CA SER A 109 7.36 3.95 5.70
C SER A 109 6.26 2.92 5.76
N GLN A 110 5.22 3.24 6.53
CA GLN A 110 4.08 2.36 6.66
C GLN A 110 3.03 2.75 5.64
N PHE A 111 2.39 1.75 5.08
CA PHE A 111 1.34 1.97 4.11
C PHE A 111 0.13 1.13 4.50
N VAL A 112 -1.05 1.74 4.41
CA VAL A 112 -2.30 1.02 4.68
C VAL A 112 -3.02 0.87 3.35
N LEU A 113 -3.39 -0.34 3.02
CA LEU A 113 -4.00 -0.63 1.72
C LEU A 113 -5.27 -1.45 1.90
N PRO A 114 -6.42 -0.92 1.51
CA PRO A 114 -7.65 -1.71 1.51
C PRO A 114 -7.73 -2.53 0.23
N ILE A 115 -8.05 -3.81 0.38
CA ILE A 115 -8.26 -4.70 -0.75
C ILE A 115 -9.76 -4.97 -0.82
N TYR A 116 -10.36 -4.63 -1.95
CA TYR A 116 -11.81 -4.75 -2.11
C TYR A 116 -12.18 -6.08 -2.74
N PHE A 117 -13.14 -6.75 -2.12
CA PHE A 117 -13.69 -7.99 -2.67
C PHE A 117 -15.17 -7.72 -2.96
N ASN A 118 -15.48 -7.66 -4.23
CA ASN A 118 -16.84 -7.34 -4.66
C ASN A 118 -17.26 -8.34 -5.71
N LEU A 119 -18.45 -8.89 -5.54
CA LEU A 119 -18.92 -9.93 -6.46
C LEU A 119 -19.54 -9.38 -7.73
N GLY A 120 -19.53 -8.08 -7.91
CA GLY A 120 -19.94 -7.52 -9.17
C GLY A 120 -21.43 -7.39 -9.35
N ARG A 121 -22.17 -7.30 -8.24
CA ARG A 121 -23.60 -7.21 -8.35
C ARG A 121 -24.16 -5.85 -8.12
#